data_d650b428dc6849637c644a0684320c90
#
_entry.id   d650b428dc6849637c644a0684320c90
#
_cell.length_a   1.000
_cell.length_b   1.000
_cell.length_c   1.000
_cell.angle_alpha   90.00
_cell.angle_beta   90.00
_cell.angle_gamma   90.00
#
_symmetry.space_group_name_H-M   'P 1'
#
loop_
_entity.id
_entity.type
_entity.pdbx_description
1 polymer ?
#
loop_
_entity_poly.entity_id
_entity_poly.type
_entity_poly.pdbx_seq_one_letter_code
_entity_poly.pdbx_strand_id
1 'polypeptide(L)'
;MTEERLVRSAARVLLVDESDRVLLIEGFDPAAAELGTWWITPGGGREDDEDAERAAAREVWEETGHVLDGVTGPLWHRTTVFPFDGVVVEQTEDFFAARVPHFDPSGAALTDLEHRSTVRTRWWTLAEIEGSDATIYPETLAELLRAALTLV
;
A
#
# COMPACT_ATOMS: atom_id res chain seq x y z
N MET A 1 11.73 -19.14 24.33
CA MET A 1 10.77 -18.04 24.42
C MET A 1 10.22 -17.74 23.03
N THR A 2 8.93 -17.84 22.88
CA THR A 2 8.30 -17.62 21.58
C THR A 2 8.06 -16.11 21.39
N GLU A 3 8.50 -15.59 20.28
CA GLU A 3 8.22 -14.21 19.89
C GLU A 3 6.74 -14.08 19.54
N GLU A 4 6.06 -13.13 20.16
CA GLU A 4 4.67 -12.83 19.82
C GLU A 4 4.60 -12.06 18.49
N ARG A 5 3.73 -12.50 17.61
CA ARG A 5 3.48 -11.85 16.32
C ARG A 5 2.03 -11.44 16.19
N LEU A 6 1.83 -10.26 15.67
CA LEU A 6 0.52 -9.84 15.16
C LEU A 6 0.36 -10.46 13.78
N VAL A 7 -0.54 -11.41 13.64
CA VAL A 7 -0.82 -12.06 12.35
C VAL A 7 -2.05 -11.39 11.74
N ARG A 8 -1.91 -10.88 10.51
CA ARG A 8 -3.04 -10.25 9.83
C ARG A 8 -2.99 -10.48 8.33
N SER A 9 -4.14 -10.33 7.69
CA SER A 9 -4.28 -10.28 6.24
C SER A 9 -4.53 -8.84 5.81
N ALA A 10 -3.91 -8.42 4.71
CA ALA A 10 -4.04 -7.07 4.18
C ALA A 10 -4.36 -7.10 2.68
N ALA A 11 -4.98 -6.04 2.21
CA ALA A 11 -5.23 -5.80 0.80
C ALA A 11 -4.48 -4.53 0.37
N ARG A 12 -3.79 -4.59 -0.76
CA ARG A 12 -3.03 -3.49 -1.35
C ARG A 12 -3.53 -3.20 -2.76
N VAL A 13 -3.49 -1.96 -3.17
CA VAL A 13 -3.99 -1.56 -4.49
C VAL A 13 -2.94 -0.74 -5.24
N LEU A 14 -2.65 -1.15 -6.47
CA LEU A 14 -1.95 -0.31 -7.43
C LEU A 14 -3.00 0.61 -8.08
N LEU A 15 -3.10 1.85 -7.58
CA LEU A 15 -3.94 2.88 -8.18
C LEU A 15 -3.17 3.48 -9.34
N VAL A 16 -3.68 3.32 -10.56
CA VAL A 16 -3.01 3.77 -11.78
C VAL A 16 -3.85 4.85 -12.43
N ASP A 17 -3.26 6.01 -12.67
CA ASP A 17 -3.96 7.12 -13.31
C ASP A 17 -3.94 7.00 -14.85
N GLU A 18 -4.56 7.96 -15.54
CA GLU A 18 -4.66 7.98 -17.02
C GLU A 18 -3.29 8.10 -17.70
N SER A 19 -2.25 8.49 -16.98
CA SER A 19 -0.87 8.62 -17.50
C SER A 19 0.02 7.45 -17.08
N ASP A 20 -0.58 6.34 -16.64
CA ASP A 20 0.11 5.13 -16.18
C ASP A 20 1.03 5.37 -14.96
N ARG A 21 0.72 6.37 -14.15
CA ARG A 21 1.42 6.62 -12.87
C ARG A 21 0.71 5.90 -11.75
N VAL A 22 1.49 5.34 -10.83
CA VAL A 22 0.98 4.64 -9.65
C VAL A 22 1.14 5.52 -8.41
N LEU A 23 0.14 5.51 -7.54
CA LEU A 23 0.17 6.26 -6.29
C LEU A 23 0.90 5.47 -5.22
N LEU A 24 1.91 6.07 -4.61
CA LEU A 24 2.61 5.50 -3.46
C LEU A 24 2.54 6.45 -2.26
N ILE A 25 2.60 5.86 -1.08
CA ILE A 25 2.57 6.57 0.20
C ILE A 25 3.93 6.39 0.86
N GLU A 26 4.57 7.49 1.23
CA GLU A 26 5.81 7.46 1.99
C GLU A 26 5.50 7.39 3.48
N GLY A 27 6.06 6.40 4.14
CA GLY A 27 5.88 6.18 5.56
C GLY A 27 7.17 5.81 6.27
N PHE A 28 7.07 5.66 7.58
CA PHE A 28 8.18 5.24 8.42
C PHE A 28 7.63 4.51 9.66
N ASP A 29 8.49 3.76 10.33
CA ASP A 29 8.13 3.11 11.58
C ASP A 29 8.30 4.10 12.74
N PRO A 30 7.23 4.51 13.44
CA PRO A 30 7.34 5.45 14.56
C PRO A 30 8.24 4.97 15.69
N ALA A 31 8.39 3.65 15.87
CA ALA A 31 9.26 3.06 16.88
C ALA A 31 10.72 2.97 16.43
N ALA A 32 11.01 3.25 15.15
CA ALA A 32 12.34 3.13 14.56
C ALA A 32 12.56 4.18 13.47
N ALA A 33 12.21 5.43 13.76
CA ALA A 33 12.30 6.55 12.81
C ALA A 33 13.71 6.75 12.23
N GLU A 34 14.75 6.35 12.95
CA GLU A 34 16.15 6.41 12.52
C GLU A 34 16.45 5.50 11.33
N LEU A 35 15.62 4.50 11.06
CA LEU A 35 15.77 3.61 9.91
C LEU A 35 15.34 4.28 8.59
N GLY A 36 14.74 5.48 8.65
CA GLY A 36 14.33 6.23 7.49
C GLY A 36 12.93 5.88 7.01
N THR A 37 12.64 6.27 5.77
CA THR A 37 11.32 6.13 5.17
C THR A 37 11.30 5.10 4.04
N TRP A 38 10.12 4.64 3.69
CA TRP A 38 9.88 3.80 2.52
C TRP A 38 8.58 4.21 1.83
N TRP A 39 8.44 3.77 0.59
CA TRP A 39 7.24 4.00 -0.21
C TRP A 39 6.48 2.69 -0.37
N ILE A 40 5.16 2.74 -0.19
CA ILE A 40 4.29 1.56 -0.31
C ILE A 40 3.02 1.91 -1.10
N THR A 41 2.39 0.87 -1.63
CA THR A 41 1.06 1.00 -2.23
C THR A 41 0.01 1.25 -1.15
N PRO A 42 -1.07 1.98 -1.44
CA PRO A 42 -2.21 2.09 -0.54
C PRO A 42 -2.77 0.73 -0.16
N GLY A 43 -3.23 0.61 1.07
CA GLY A 43 -3.81 -0.61 1.58
C GLY A 43 -3.57 -0.79 3.06
N GLY A 44 -4.08 -1.87 3.61
CA GLY A 44 -3.94 -2.19 5.02
C GLY A 44 -4.68 -3.44 5.43
N GLY A 45 -4.72 -3.70 6.72
CA GLY A 45 -5.29 -4.91 7.30
C GLY A 45 -6.79 -5.03 7.07
N ARG A 46 -7.23 -6.25 6.79
CA ARG A 46 -8.65 -6.60 6.73
C ARG A 46 -9.24 -6.57 8.13
N GLU A 47 -10.45 -6.09 8.23
CA GLU A 47 -11.27 -6.21 9.44
C GLU A 47 -12.00 -7.55 9.44
N ASP A 48 -12.50 -7.97 10.61
CA ASP A 48 -13.28 -9.19 10.75
C ASP A 48 -14.48 -9.16 9.79
N ASP A 49 -14.75 -10.30 9.14
CA ASP A 49 -15.83 -10.47 8.18
C ASP A 49 -15.73 -9.64 6.90
N GLU A 50 -14.58 -8.97 6.69
CA GLU A 50 -14.34 -8.17 5.50
C GLU A 50 -13.56 -9.00 4.47
N ASP A 51 -14.01 -9.02 3.21
CA ASP A 51 -13.23 -9.64 2.15
C ASP A 51 -12.10 -8.70 1.70
N ALA A 52 -11.15 -9.23 0.92
CA ALA A 52 -9.98 -8.47 0.49
C ALA A 52 -10.35 -7.26 -0.38
N GLU A 53 -11.35 -7.40 -1.25
CA GLU A 53 -11.77 -6.30 -2.14
C GLU A 53 -12.41 -5.16 -1.34
N ARG A 54 -13.20 -5.47 -0.32
CA ARG A 54 -13.79 -4.46 0.56
C ARG A 54 -12.72 -3.77 1.39
N ALA A 55 -11.75 -4.54 1.91
CA ALA A 55 -10.62 -3.98 2.63
C ALA A 55 -9.83 -3.02 1.75
N ALA A 56 -9.58 -3.41 0.49
CA ALA A 56 -8.91 -2.56 -0.48
C ALA A 56 -9.64 -1.23 -0.68
N ALA A 57 -10.94 -1.28 -0.91
CA ALA A 57 -11.76 -0.08 -1.12
C ALA A 57 -11.79 0.82 0.11
N ARG A 58 -11.96 0.25 1.29
CA ARG A 58 -11.99 0.99 2.55
C ARG A 58 -10.65 1.68 2.82
N GLU A 59 -9.55 0.94 2.70
CA GLU A 59 -8.20 1.47 2.95
C GLU A 59 -7.83 2.59 1.96
N VAL A 60 -8.18 2.42 0.68
CA VAL A 60 -7.94 3.47 -0.32
C VAL A 60 -8.70 4.74 0.07
N TRP A 61 -9.96 4.61 0.49
CA TRP A 61 -10.74 5.76 0.93
C TRP A 61 -10.15 6.42 2.18
N GLU A 62 -9.78 5.62 3.18
CA GLU A 62 -9.19 6.13 4.42
C GLU A 62 -7.88 6.89 4.17
N GLU A 63 -7.03 6.34 3.31
CA GLU A 63 -5.69 6.86 3.07
C GLU A 63 -5.64 7.96 2.01
N THR A 64 -6.56 7.97 1.06
CA THR A 64 -6.48 8.87 -0.11
C THR A 64 -7.72 9.72 -0.34
N GLY A 65 -8.85 9.36 0.26
CA GLY A 65 -10.15 10.01 0.01
C GLY A 65 -10.83 9.56 -1.28
N HIS A 66 -10.23 8.66 -2.05
CA HIS A 66 -10.81 8.20 -3.30
C HIS A 66 -11.77 7.04 -3.08
N VAL A 67 -12.94 7.10 -3.72
CA VAL A 67 -13.95 6.04 -3.70
C VAL A 67 -13.72 5.14 -4.90
N LEU A 68 -13.36 3.87 -4.64
CA LEU A 68 -13.17 2.87 -5.69
C LEU A 68 -14.51 2.25 -6.10
N ASP A 69 -14.73 2.12 -7.40
CA ASP A 69 -15.87 1.38 -7.96
C ASP A 69 -15.64 -0.12 -7.99
N GLY A 70 -14.39 -0.54 -7.93
CA GLY A 70 -13.99 -1.93 -7.94
C GLY A 70 -12.49 -2.07 -8.15
N VAL A 71 -11.99 -3.28 -8.06
CA VAL A 71 -10.59 -3.61 -8.26
C VAL A 71 -10.46 -4.83 -9.16
N THR A 72 -9.31 -4.94 -9.82
CA THR A 72 -8.94 -6.11 -10.64
C THR A 72 -7.91 -6.93 -9.88
N GLY A 73 -8.11 -8.24 -9.83
CA GLY A 73 -7.18 -9.16 -9.18
C GLY A 73 -7.86 -10.12 -8.22
N PRO A 74 -7.10 -10.73 -7.30
CA PRO A 74 -5.72 -10.37 -6.95
C PRO A 74 -4.70 -10.71 -8.05
N LEU A 75 -3.70 -9.83 -8.22
CA LEU A 75 -2.62 -10.01 -9.19
C LEU A 75 -1.46 -10.79 -8.60
N TRP A 76 -1.28 -10.69 -7.30
CA TRP A 76 -0.17 -11.26 -6.59
C TRP A 76 -0.50 -11.40 -5.11
N HIS A 77 0.18 -12.33 -4.48
CA HIS A 77 -0.01 -12.67 -3.07
C HIS A 77 1.35 -12.95 -2.44
N ARG A 78 1.58 -12.41 -1.24
CA ARG A 78 2.80 -12.71 -0.48
C ARG A 78 2.54 -12.69 1.02
N THR A 79 3.45 -13.32 1.76
CA THR A 79 3.52 -13.17 3.22
C THR A 79 4.84 -12.49 3.56
N THR A 80 4.81 -11.49 4.42
CA THR A 80 5.99 -10.77 4.86
C THR A 80 5.96 -10.62 6.39
N VAL A 81 7.14 -10.57 6.98
CA VAL A 81 7.32 -10.39 8.44
C VAL A 81 8.19 -9.17 8.64
N PHE A 82 7.73 -8.23 9.44
CA PHE A 82 8.45 -6.98 9.68
C PHE A 82 8.09 -6.40 11.05
N PRO A 83 9.01 -5.63 11.66
CA PRO A 83 8.68 -4.87 12.86
C PRO A 83 7.95 -3.58 12.47
N PHE A 84 6.94 -3.23 13.24
CA PHE A 84 6.28 -1.93 13.08
C PHE A 84 5.67 -1.51 14.42
N ASP A 85 5.96 -0.28 14.84
CA ASP A 85 5.47 0.33 16.08
C ASP A 85 5.70 -0.56 17.31
N GLY A 86 6.88 -1.20 17.37
CA GLY A 86 7.29 -2.04 18.50
C GLY A 86 6.72 -3.45 18.49
N VAL A 87 6.03 -3.85 17.43
CA VAL A 87 5.38 -5.16 17.29
C VAL A 87 5.91 -5.86 16.04
N VAL A 88 6.14 -7.18 16.13
CA VAL A 88 6.46 -7.98 14.96
C VAL A 88 5.14 -8.35 14.27
N VAL A 89 5.04 -7.98 13.00
CA VAL A 89 3.85 -8.22 12.17
C VAL A 89 4.15 -9.29 11.15
N GLU A 90 3.32 -10.34 11.11
CA GLU A 90 3.30 -11.32 10.03
C GLU A 90 2.07 -11.03 9.19
N GLN A 91 2.28 -10.56 7.97
CA GLN A 91 1.21 -10.06 7.12
C GLN A 91 1.16 -10.80 5.80
N THR A 92 -0.02 -11.34 5.50
CA THR A 92 -0.35 -11.88 4.19
C THR A 92 -1.03 -10.77 3.38
N GLU A 93 -0.52 -10.49 2.19
CA GLU A 93 -1.00 -9.39 1.36
C GLU A 93 -1.54 -9.89 0.01
N ASP A 94 -2.74 -9.43 -0.35
CA ASP A 94 -3.30 -9.60 -1.68
C ASP A 94 -3.19 -8.25 -2.41
N PHE A 95 -2.62 -8.25 -3.60
CA PHE A 95 -2.41 -7.06 -4.42
C PHE A 95 -3.44 -7.00 -5.55
N PHE A 96 -4.11 -5.87 -5.64
CA PHE A 96 -5.10 -5.55 -6.67
C PHE A 96 -4.62 -4.34 -7.49
N ALA A 97 -5.28 -4.09 -8.59
CA ALA A 97 -5.07 -2.88 -9.38
C ALA A 97 -6.39 -2.22 -9.74
N ALA A 98 -6.36 -0.91 -9.91
CA ALA A 98 -7.52 -0.15 -10.39
C ALA A 98 -7.05 1.04 -11.21
N ARG A 99 -7.71 1.28 -12.35
CA ARG A 99 -7.52 2.49 -13.14
C ARG A 99 -8.41 3.58 -12.57
N VAL A 100 -7.83 4.71 -12.22
CA VAL A 100 -8.55 5.84 -11.61
C VAL A 100 -8.17 7.13 -12.32
N PRO A 101 -9.03 8.15 -12.33
CA PRO A 101 -8.61 9.48 -12.75
C PRO A 101 -7.55 10.01 -11.80
N HIS A 102 -6.62 10.81 -12.30
CA HIS A 102 -5.64 11.47 -11.43
C HIS A 102 -6.37 12.35 -10.40
N PHE A 103 -5.93 12.29 -9.15
CA PHE A 103 -6.51 13.08 -8.07
C PHE A 103 -5.42 13.47 -7.06
N ASP A 104 -5.71 14.49 -6.24
CA ASP A 104 -4.86 14.87 -5.13
C ASP A 104 -5.29 14.09 -3.88
N PRO A 105 -4.45 13.19 -3.36
CA PRO A 105 -4.82 12.39 -2.21
C PRO A 105 -5.05 13.24 -0.95
N SER A 106 -6.06 12.83 -0.17
CA SER A 106 -6.41 13.45 1.11
C SER A 106 -6.34 12.39 2.21
N GLY A 107 -5.55 12.62 3.25
CA GLY A 107 -5.46 11.74 4.41
C GLY A 107 -6.45 12.07 5.53
N ALA A 108 -7.59 12.70 5.22
CA ALA A 108 -8.55 13.16 6.23
C ALA A 108 -9.14 12.04 7.09
N ALA A 109 -9.18 10.80 6.60
CA ALA A 109 -9.71 9.64 7.31
C ALA A 109 -8.63 8.70 7.86
N LEU A 110 -7.37 9.14 7.89
CA LEU A 110 -6.28 8.36 8.48
C LEU A 110 -6.50 8.14 9.97
N THR A 111 -6.12 6.96 10.46
CA THR A 111 -6.05 6.67 11.88
C THR A 111 -4.94 7.47 12.54
N ASP A 112 -4.93 7.55 13.88
CA ASP A 112 -3.87 8.26 14.61
C ASP A 112 -2.49 7.68 14.31
N LEU A 113 -2.38 6.34 14.23
CA LEU A 113 -1.11 5.68 13.89
C LEU A 113 -0.67 6.03 12.47
N GLU A 114 -1.59 6.02 11.50
CA GLU A 114 -1.30 6.37 10.11
C GLU A 114 -0.86 7.84 9.99
N HIS A 115 -1.47 8.76 10.73
CA HIS A 115 -1.02 10.16 10.80
C HIS A 115 0.41 10.27 11.32
N ARG A 116 0.77 9.47 12.33
CA ARG A 116 2.11 9.48 12.94
C ARG A 116 3.17 8.81 12.06
N SER A 117 2.77 7.95 11.13
CA SER A 117 3.67 7.13 10.32
C SER A 117 3.71 7.53 8.84
N THR A 118 2.84 8.44 8.39
CA THR A 118 2.75 8.86 6.98
C THR A 118 3.42 10.22 6.80
N VAL A 119 4.31 10.32 5.80
CA VAL A 119 5.01 11.56 5.46
C VAL A 119 4.27 12.29 4.33
N ARG A 120 4.04 11.61 3.21
CA ARG A 120 3.40 12.19 2.02
C ARG A 120 2.97 11.11 1.03
N THR A 121 2.27 11.53 -0.01
CA THR A 121 1.91 10.71 -1.17
C THR A 121 2.56 11.28 -2.43
N ARG A 122 2.76 10.42 -3.43
CA ARG A 122 3.29 10.83 -4.73
C ARG A 122 2.86 9.84 -5.80
N TRP A 123 2.55 10.38 -6.98
CA TRP A 123 2.35 9.58 -8.18
C TRP A 123 3.70 9.33 -8.85
N TRP A 124 3.95 8.06 -9.19
CA TRP A 124 5.23 7.61 -9.76
C TRP A 124 5.01 6.98 -11.13
N THR A 125 5.87 7.33 -12.09
CA THR A 125 5.95 6.57 -13.34
C THR A 125 6.76 5.29 -13.11
N LEU A 126 6.59 4.31 -14.01
CA LEU A 126 7.40 3.09 -13.99
C LEU A 126 8.90 3.43 -14.08
N ALA A 127 9.28 4.36 -14.97
CA ALA A 127 10.66 4.79 -15.13
C ALA A 127 11.24 5.41 -13.84
N GLU A 128 10.45 6.20 -13.13
CA GLU A 128 10.87 6.78 -11.85
C GLU A 128 11.10 5.70 -10.79
N ILE A 129 10.23 4.69 -10.72
CA ILE A 129 10.38 3.57 -9.80
C ILE A 129 11.68 2.81 -10.10
N GLU A 130 11.92 2.49 -11.37
CA GLU A 130 13.10 1.75 -11.79
C GLU A 130 14.40 2.51 -11.58
N GLY A 131 14.37 3.84 -11.71
CA GLY A 131 15.55 4.69 -11.56
C GLY A 131 15.79 5.23 -10.16
N SER A 132 14.93 4.93 -9.19
CA SER A 132 15.02 5.49 -7.84
C SER A 132 15.91 4.65 -6.92
N ASP A 133 16.65 5.35 -6.04
CA ASP A 133 17.38 4.72 -4.93
C ASP A 133 16.51 4.61 -3.66
N ALA A 134 15.28 5.10 -3.70
CA ALA A 134 14.38 5.03 -2.57
C ALA A 134 13.99 3.58 -2.25
N THR A 135 13.72 3.33 -0.98
CA THR A 135 13.17 2.05 -0.56
C THR A 135 11.69 2.00 -0.95
N ILE A 136 11.33 1.04 -1.79
CA ILE A 136 9.96 0.86 -2.29
C ILE A 136 9.54 -0.58 -2.04
N TYR A 137 8.37 -0.75 -1.46
CA TYR A 137 7.77 -2.06 -1.20
C TYR A 137 6.46 -2.22 -1.98
N PRO A 138 6.19 -3.39 -2.55
CA PRO A 138 7.08 -4.56 -2.60
C PRO A 138 8.29 -4.29 -3.50
N GLU A 139 9.39 -5.00 -3.27
CA GLU A 139 10.62 -4.84 -4.03
C GLU A 139 10.43 -5.13 -5.52
N THR A 140 9.42 -5.94 -5.85
CA THR A 140 9.03 -6.30 -7.22
C THR A 140 7.98 -5.36 -7.81
N LEU A 141 7.78 -4.17 -7.23
CA LEU A 141 6.71 -3.26 -7.65
C LEU A 141 6.76 -2.93 -9.15
N ALA A 142 7.95 -2.72 -9.71
CA ALA A 142 8.07 -2.41 -11.15
C ALA A 142 7.50 -3.53 -12.01
N GLU A 143 7.79 -4.78 -11.70
CA GLU A 143 7.26 -5.95 -12.42
C GLU A 143 5.75 -6.07 -12.24
N LEU A 144 5.28 -5.85 -11.01
CA LEU A 144 3.86 -5.90 -10.69
C LEU A 144 3.09 -4.79 -11.41
N LEU A 145 3.67 -3.59 -11.48
CA LEU A 145 3.07 -2.46 -12.22
C LEU A 145 2.98 -2.76 -13.71
N ARG A 146 4.01 -3.36 -14.32
CA ARG A 146 3.95 -3.78 -15.73
C ARG A 146 2.79 -4.73 -15.97
N ALA A 147 2.60 -5.71 -15.09
CA ALA A 147 1.49 -6.66 -15.19
C ALA A 147 0.15 -5.94 -15.03
N ALA A 148 0.03 -5.05 -14.06
CA ALA A 148 -1.19 -4.28 -13.81
C ALA A 148 -1.58 -3.43 -15.01
N LEU A 149 -0.63 -2.78 -15.67
CA LEU A 149 -0.87 -1.92 -16.83
C LEU A 149 -1.47 -2.66 -18.03
N THR A 150 -1.34 -3.98 -18.10
CA THR A 150 -1.97 -4.79 -19.15
C THR A 150 -3.41 -5.17 -18.81
N LEU A 151 -3.84 -4.99 -17.57
CA LEU A 151 -5.12 -5.48 -17.04
C LEU A 151 -6.13 -4.36 -16.75
N VAL A 152 -5.65 -3.14 -16.58
CA VAL A 152 -6.51 -2.00 -16.20
C VAL A 152 -6.38 -0.80 -17.14
#